data_e915219b9729fce6db9500380bbee930
#
_entry.id   e915219b9729fce6db9500380bbee930
#
_cell.length_a   1.000
_cell.length_b   1.000
_cell.length_c   1.000
_cell.angle_alpha   90.00
_cell.angle_beta   90.00
_cell.angle_gamma   90.00
#
_symmetry.space_group_name_H-M   'P 1'
#
loop_
_entity.id
_entity.type
_entity.pdbx_description
1 polymer ?
#
loop_
_entity_poly.entity_id
_entity_poly.type
_entity_poly.pdbx_seq_one_letter_code
_entity_poly.pdbx_strand_id
1 'polypeptide(L)'
;MSAPDPQPPGAAQQGWHLAPRGLSRVQAAAYVGVSPSLFYIMVKDGRMPGPKLINSRTVWDRFALDRAFEALPDRDSGNPWDEVAV
;
A
#
# COMPACT_ATOMS: atom_id res chain seq x y z
N MET A 1 20.32 17.67 17.66
CA MET A 1 20.19 17.43 17.43
C MET A 1 19.59 17.00 17.23
N SER A 2 19.46 16.91 16.99
CA SER A 2 19.01 16.56 16.60
C SER A 2 18.37 16.10 16.27
N ALA A 3 18.19 16.04 15.98
CA ALA A 3 17.70 15.63 15.50
C ALA A 3 17.08 15.21 15.15
N PRO A 4 16.99 15.09 14.97
CA PRO A 4 16.39 14.68 14.38
C PRO A 4 15.70 14.25 14.02
N ASP A 5 15.54 14.37 13.77
CA ASP A 5 15.08 13.98 13.30
C ASP A 5 14.41 13.59 12.96
N PRO A 6 14.27 13.69 12.88
CA PRO A 6 13.62 13.28 12.32
C PRO A 6 12.95 12.79 11.86
N GLN A 7 12.71 12.83 11.58
CA GLN A 7 12.27 12.43 11.08
C GLN A 7 11.53 12.35 10.62
N PRO A 8 11.44 12.51 10.45
CA PRO A 8 10.82 12.39 9.96
C PRO A 8 10.27 12.14 9.72
N PRO A 9 10.11 12.32 9.77
CA PRO A 9 9.78 11.92 9.57
C PRO A 9 9.70 11.35 9.39
N GLY A 10 9.66 11.21 9.35
CA GLY A 10 9.79 10.62 9.16
C GLY A 10 10.07 10.08 9.12
N ALA A 11 9.99 10.10 8.98
CA ALA A 11 10.43 9.58 8.91
C ALA A 11 10.73 9.10 9.12
N ALA A 12 10.57 9.25 9.20
CA ALA A 12 10.89 8.90 9.34
C ALA A 12 11.10 8.50 9.48
N GLN A 13 10.81 8.67 9.62
CA GLN A 13 11.14 8.30 9.65
C GLN A 13 11.43 7.67 9.85
N GLN A 14 11.68 7.84 10.01
CA GLN A 14 11.86 7.15 10.21
C GLN A 14 11.51 6.03 10.37
N GLY A 15 11.45 5.96 10.27
CA GLY A 15 10.87 4.79 10.61
C GLY A 15 10.10 4.09 9.60
N TRP A 16 10.51 4.11 8.47
CA TRP A 16 9.96 3.49 7.41
C TRP A 16 9.99 2.08 7.44
N HIS A 17 11.13 1.47 7.82
CA HIS A 17 11.26 0.08 8.00
C HIS A 17 10.28 -0.39 9.07
N LEU A 18 9.65 0.54 9.72
CA LEU A 18 8.69 0.22 10.73
C LEU A 18 7.34 0.76 10.33
N ALA A 19 6.86 0.35 9.18
CA ALA A 19 5.56 0.79 8.72
C ALA A 19 4.50 0.42 9.75
N PRO A 20 3.56 1.31 10.04
CA PRO A 20 2.52 1.00 11.00
C PRO A 20 1.66 -0.15 10.52
N ARG A 21 1.07 -0.88 11.46
CA ARG A 21 0.19 -1.98 11.10
C ARG A 21 -1.05 -1.46 10.39
N GLY A 22 -1.61 -0.36 10.86
CA GLY A 22 -2.80 0.24 10.25
C GLY A 22 -2.42 1.43 9.41
N LEU A 23 -2.85 1.47 8.19
CA LEU A 23 -2.48 2.51 7.23
C LEU A 23 -3.71 3.28 6.78
N SER A 24 -3.56 4.58 6.59
CA SER A 24 -4.62 5.38 5.99
C SER A 24 -4.74 5.01 4.51
N ARG A 25 -5.76 5.53 3.83
CA ARG A 25 -5.92 5.24 2.40
C ARG A 25 -4.70 5.69 1.61
N VAL A 26 -4.20 6.89 1.89
CA VAL A 26 -3.04 7.41 1.18
C VAL A 26 -1.81 6.56 1.46
N GLN A 27 -1.61 6.19 2.72
CA GLN A 27 -0.48 5.36 3.09
C GLN A 27 -0.60 3.96 2.48
N ALA A 28 -1.81 3.40 2.47
CA ALA A 28 -2.03 2.07 1.91
C ALA A 28 -1.75 2.06 0.41
N ALA A 29 -2.21 3.09 -0.29
CA ALA A 29 -1.94 3.21 -1.72
C ALA A 29 -0.45 3.28 -1.98
N ALA A 30 0.25 4.11 -1.22
CA ALA A 30 1.70 4.24 -1.37
C ALA A 30 2.41 2.93 -1.05
N TYR A 31 1.91 2.22 -0.04
CA TYR A 31 2.51 0.96 0.39
C TYR A 31 2.49 -0.08 -0.74
N VAL A 32 1.41 -0.13 -1.50
CA VAL A 32 1.32 -1.07 -2.61
C VAL A 32 1.75 -0.43 -3.94
N GLY A 33 2.14 0.83 -3.92
CA GLY A 33 2.77 1.46 -5.09
C GLY A 33 1.83 2.07 -6.09
N VAL A 34 0.65 2.48 -5.69
CA VAL A 34 -0.32 3.06 -6.63
C VAL A 34 -0.86 4.38 -6.09
N SER A 35 -1.57 5.10 -6.94
CA SER A 35 -2.21 6.34 -6.50
C SER A 35 -3.41 6.01 -5.62
N PRO A 36 -3.84 6.94 -4.78
CA PRO A 36 -5.06 6.73 -3.99
C PRO A 36 -6.28 6.46 -4.86
N SER A 37 -6.37 7.08 -6.02
CA SER A 37 -7.50 6.84 -6.93
C SER A 37 -7.52 5.42 -7.44
N LEU A 38 -6.37 4.93 -7.86
CA LEU A 38 -6.29 3.55 -8.34
C LEU A 38 -6.53 2.58 -7.19
N PHE A 39 -6.00 2.90 -6.01
CA PHE A 39 -6.20 2.06 -4.84
C PHE A 39 -7.70 1.92 -4.54
N TYR A 40 -8.44 3.02 -4.62
CA TYR A 40 -9.87 3.00 -4.39
C TYR A 40 -10.56 2.03 -5.37
N ILE A 41 -10.18 2.09 -6.63
CA ILE A 41 -10.74 1.20 -7.65
C ILE A 41 -10.40 -0.25 -7.31
N MET A 42 -9.19 -0.51 -6.86
CA MET A 42 -8.77 -1.87 -6.52
C MET A 42 -9.51 -2.41 -5.30
N VAL A 43 -9.86 -1.54 -4.36
CA VAL A 43 -10.67 -1.95 -3.23
C VAL A 43 -12.09 -2.27 -3.72
N LYS A 44 -12.62 -1.44 -4.60
CA LYS A 44 -13.98 -1.63 -5.09
C LYS A 44 -14.12 -2.90 -5.90
N ASP A 45 -13.11 -3.26 -6.67
CA ASP A 45 -13.20 -4.45 -7.50
C ASP A 45 -12.65 -5.71 -6.84
N GLY A 46 -12.24 -5.61 -5.59
CA GLY A 46 -11.83 -6.78 -4.82
C GLY A 46 -10.37 -7.14 -4.89
N ARG A 47 -9.56 -6.42 -5.64
CA ARG A 47 -8.13 -6.72 -5.72
C ARG A 47 -7.38 -6.31 -4.46
N MET A 48 -7.93 -5.37 -3.70
CA MET A 48 -7.35 -4.96 -2.43
C MET A 48 -8.40 -5.11 -1.34
N PRO A 49 -7.98 -5.36 -0.09
CA PRO A 49 -8.95 -5.57 0.98
C PRO A 49 -9.65 -4.27 1.36
N GLY A 50 -10.80 -4.39 1.95
CA GLY A 50 -11.49 -3.25 2.50
C GLY A 50 -10.85 -2.79 3.79
N PRO A 51 -11.17 -1.60 4.24
CA PRO A 51 -10.58 -1.07 5.46
C PRO A 51 -11.25 -1.60 6.71
N LYS A 52 -10.53 -1.48 7.82
CA LYS A 52 -11.08 -1.71 9.13
C LYS A 52 -11.52 -0.36 9.69
N LEU A 53 -12.49 -0.41 10.59
CA LEU A 53 -12.99 0.82 11.17
C LEU A 53 -12.54 0.91 12.61
N ILE A 54 -11.93 2.01 12.97
CA ILE A 54 -11.58 2.29 14.36
C ILE A 54 -12.26 3.61 14.70
N ASN A 55 -13.36 3.53 15.44
CA ASN A 55 -14.25 4.67 15.65
C ASN A 55 -14.68 5.19 14.26
N SER A 56 -14.34 6.41 13.93
CA SER A 56 -14.70 6.95 12.63
C SER A 56 -13.56 6.90 11.62
N ARG A 57 -12.43 6.30 12.00
CA ARG A 57 -11.29 6.24 11.10
C ARG A 57 -11.27 4.94 10.33
N THR A 58 -10.94 5.01 9.07
CA THR A 58 -10.75 3.81 8.27
C THR A 58 -9.25 3.57 8.13
N VAL A 59 -8.82 2.34 8.40
CA VAL A 59 -7.42 1.97 8.27
C VAL A 59 -7.33 0.63 7.57
N TRP A 60 -6.25 0.43 6.84
CA TRP A 60 -6.03 -0.82 6.15
C TRP A 60 -4.98 -1.62 6.89
N ASP A 61 -5.22 -2.92 7.04
CA ASP A 61 -4.29 -3.81 7.69
C ASP A 61 -3.13 -4.09 6.73
N ARG A 62 -1.93 -3.74 7.14
CA ARG A 62 -0.75 -3.92 6.30
C ARG A 62 -0.57 -5.37 5.86
N PHE A 63 -0.85 -6.32 6.75
CA PHE A 63 -0.68 -7.73 6.40
C PHE A 63 -1.72 -8.19 5.37
N ALA A 64 -2.93 -7.63 5.44
CA ALA A 64 -3.93 -7.94 4.43
C ALA A 64 -3.52 -7.36 3.08
N LEU A 65 -2.88 -6.19 3.08
CA LEU A 65 -2.39 -5.59 1.85
C LEU A 65 -1.28 -6.46 1.25
N ASP A 66 -0.42 -7.02 2.09
CA ASP A 66 0.64 -7.90 1.61
C ASP A 66 0.05 -9.13 0.92
N ARG A 67 -0.96 -9.73 1.51
CA ARG A 67 -1.59 -10.91 0.93
C ARG A 67 -2.28 -10.58 -0.39
N ALA A 68 -2.95 -9.43 -0.42
CA ALA A 68 -3.64 -9.02 -1.64
C ALA A 68 -2.64 -8.71 -2.74
N PHE A 69 -1.53 -8.09 -2.37
CA PHE A 69 -0.51 -7.76 -3.34
C PHE A 69 0.07 -9.03 -3.96
N GLU A 70 0.32 -10.03 -3.14
CA GLU A 70 0.86 -11.29 -3.64
C GLU A 70 -0.11 -12.02 -4.56
N ALA A 71 -1.39 -11.76 -4.40
CA ALA A 71 -2.40 -12.41 -5.23
C ALA A 71 -2.61 -11.71 -6.57
N LEU A 72 -2.01 -10.54 -6.77
CA LEU A 72 -2.15 -9.86 -8.05
C LEU A 72 -1.44 -10.66 -9.13
N PRO A 73 -1.98 -10.65 -10.35
CA PRO A 73 -1.36 -11.45 -11.41
C PRO A 73 -0.01 -10.88 -11.80
N ASP A 74 0.91 -11.76 -12.09
CA ASP A 74 2.22 -11.35 -12.55
C ASP A 74 2.15 -10.97 -14.01
N ARG A 75 3.05 -10.10 -14.40
CA ARG A 75 3.13 -9.71 -15.77
C ARG A 75 3.37 -10.87 -16.68
N ASP A 76 4.07 -11.87 -16.20
CA ASP A 76 4.43 -13.03 -17.00
C ASP A 76 3.37 -14.08 -17.10
N SER A 77 2.20 -13.86 -16.57
CA SER A 77 1.16 -14.88 -16.57
C SER A 77 0.51 -15.02 -17.93
N GLY A 78 1.28 -15.24 -18.94
CA GLY A 78 0.75 -15.37 -20.27
C GLY A 78 0.33 -14.05 -20.86
N ASN A 79 0.83 -12.98 -20.35
CA ASN A 79 0.46 -11.67 -20.83
C ASN A 79 1.28 -11.31 -22.04
N PRO A 80 0.68 -11.22 -23.20
CA PRO A 80 1.42 -10.97 -24.44
C PRO A 80 2.16 -9.65 -24.47
N TRP A 81 1.77 -8.74 -23.63
CA TRP A 81 2.40 -7.46 -23.67
C TRP A 81 3.83 -7.53 -23.17
N ASP A 82 4.21 -8.62 -22.55
CA ASP A 82 5.56 -8.81 -22.15
C ASP A 82 6.48 -8.74 -23.35
N GLU A 83 6.03 -9.19 -24.47
CA GLU A 83 6.82 -9.19 -25.67
C GLU A 83 6.90 -7.79 -26.21
N VAL A 84 5.86 -7.05 -26.02
CA VAL A 84 5.79 -5.72 -26.53
C VAL A 84 6.64 -4.79 -25.69
N ALA A 85 6.72 -5.04 -24.43
CA ALA A 85 7.43 -4.16 -23.54
C ALA A 85 8.91 -4.15 -23.76
N VAL A 86 9.41 -5.08 -24.45
CA VAL A 86 10.85 -5.13 -24.67
C VAL A 86 11.30 -4.27 -25.83
#